data_30144c02491cd6ae026a0fdc5c4e14d2
#
_entry.id   30144c02491cd6ae026a0fdc5c4e14d2
#
_cell.length_a   1.000
_cell.length_b   1.000
_cell.length_c   1.000
_cell.angle_alpha   90.00
_cell.angle_beta   90.00
_cell.angle_gamma   90.00
#
_symmetry.space_group_name_H-M   'P 1'
#
loop_
_entity.id
_entity.type
_entity.pdbx_description
1 polymer ?
#
loop_
_entity_poly.entity_id
_entity_poly.type
_entity_poly.pdbx_seq_one_letter_code
_entity_poly.pdbx_strand_id
1 'polypeptide(L)'
;MQIIVPTRGRIYEQLTLQSLPSELRKRTTLVCPKREASGLYRLYGDVVNIRYQPDSTWKLAQKREWIVHEWLKDGHEKILMLDDDLRFATRRSKGHARLRPIYEELIPEFQRIEDKLGPEYPHVGFGQRQGNNHETAGWKSPGKMVCTLGYYLPIVAKECRWDLVELRQDMCATLQLLLKGYPNTVWTGTVVDQKHDAPGGCSIYRTDEMSDAEARKLAARFPNYVSVGKRKYGRLEATVQWQKALRDGQRNRSRLFVC
;
A
#
# COMPACT_ATOMS: atom_id res chain seq x y z
N MET A 1 2.22 -10.38 -12.10
CA MET A 1 2.54 -9.31 -11.12
C MET A 1 3.41 -9.88 -10.02
N GLN A 2 4.43 -9.16 -9.56
CA GLN A 2 5.24 -9.51 -8.40
C GLN A 2 4.58 -9.01 -7.12
N ILE A 3 4.66 -9.80 -6.05
CA ILE A 3 4.19 -9.42 -4.73
C ILE A 3 5.41 -9.04 -3.89
N ILE A 4 5.41 -7.87 -3.28
CA ILE A 4 6.54 -7.36 -2.52
C ILE A 4 6.10 -7.10 -1.09
N VAL A 5 6.82 -7.65 -0.13
CA VAL A 5 6.55 -7.45 1.29
C VAL A 5 7.75 -6.76 1.94
N PRO A 6 7.72 -5.43 2.09
CA PRO A 6 8.73 -4.71 2.85
C PRO A 6 8.65 -5.11 4.32
N THR A 7 9.71 -5.65 4.90
CA THR A 7 9.74 -6.08 6.30
C THR A 7 10.95 -5.52 7.05
N ARG A 8 10.82 -5.37 8.37
CA ARG A 8 11.90 -4.96 9.27
C ARG A 8 11.57 -5.33 10.72
N GLY A 9 12.50 -6.02 11.38
CA GLY A 9 12.35 -6.41 12.79
C GLY A 9 11.31 -7.48 13.05
N ARG A 10 10.85 -8.20 12.00
CA ARG A 10 9.83 -9.26 12.09
C ARG A 10 10.29 -10.57 11.46
N ILE A 11 11.52 -10.99 11.76
CA ILE A 11 12.11 -12.20 11.17
C ILE A 11 11.24 -13.44 11.45
N TYR A 12 10.66 -13.55 12.63
CA TYR A 12 9.90 -14.74 13.07
C TYR A 12 8.39 -14.62 12.86
N GLU A 13 7.87 -13.42 12.58
CA GLU A 13 6.42 -13.16 12.50
C GLU A 13 6.05 -12.49 11.19
N GLN A 14 5.92 -13.28 10.12
CA GLN A 14 5.51 -12.82 8.79
C GLN A 14 4.03 -13.16 8.55
N LEU A 15 3.10 -12.41 9.19
CA LEU A 15 1.66 -12.70 9.14
C LEU A 15 1.11 -12.68 7.72
N THR A 16 1.59 -11.77 6.88
CA THR A 16 1.19 -11.68 5.48
C THR A 16 1.55 -12.95 4.72
N LEU A 17 2.79 -13.46 4.87
CA LEU A 17 3.17 -14.73 4.24
C LEU A 17 2.35 -15.92 4.73
N GLN A 18 2.07 -15.96 6.03
CA GLN A 18 1.23 -17.01 6.62
C GLN A 18 -0.20 -16.99 6.07
N SER A 19 -0.68 -15.81 5.65
CA SER A 19 -2.02 -15.59 5.09
C SER A 19 -2.10 -15.81 3.58
N LEU A 20 -0.97 -15.99 2.88
CA LEU A 20 -0.93 -16.24 1.44
C LEU A 20 -0.88 -17.74 1.12
N PRO A 21 -1.60 -18.21 0.08
CA PRO A 21 -1.44 -19.56 -0.47
C PRO A 21 -0.03 -19.77 -1.07
N SER A 22 0.40 -21.02 -1.18
CA SER A 22 1.74 -21.39 -1.65
C SER A 22 2.08 -20.79 -3.03
N GLU A 23 1.12 -20.75 -3.93
CA GLU A 23 1.28 -20.18 -5.26
C GLU A 23 1.63 -18.69 -5.23
N LEU A 24 0.95 -17.90 -4.38
CA LEU A 24 1.25 -16.49 -4.22
C LEU A 24 2.58 -16.27 -3.47
N ARG A 25 2.94 -17.13 -2.52
CA ARG A 25 4.26 -17.06 -1.85
C ARG A 25 5.41 -17.20 -2.84
N LYS A 26 5.31 -18.11 -3.81
CA LYS A 26 6.33 -18.28 -4.88
C LYS A 26 6.54 -17.02 -5.73
N ARG A 27 5.54 -16.14 -5.82
CA ARG A 27 5.59 -14.84 -6.52
C ARG A 27 5.93 -13.70 -5.57
N THR A 28 6.23 -13.99 -4.29
CA THR A 28 6.49 -12.99 -3.25
C THR A 28 7.99 -12.81 -3.04
N THR A 29 8.40 -11.56 -2.91
CA THR A 29 9.74 -11.16 -2.47
C THR A 29 9.65 -10.41 -1.15
N LEU A 30 10.32 -10.91 -0.10
CA LEU A 30 10.56 -10.14 1.12
C LEU A 30 11.69 -9.15 0.87
N VAL A 31 11.44 -7.87 1.16
CA VAL A 31 12.47 -6.83 1.10
C VAL A 31 12.85 -6.42 2.51
N CYS A 32 14.07 -6.69 2.92
CA CYS A 32 14.55 -6.54 4.28
C CYS A 32 15.89 -5.80 4.39
N PRO A 33 16.28 -5.31 5.57
CA PRO A 33 17.66 -4.89 5.82
C PRO A 33 18.64 -6.05 5.66
N LYS A 34 19.85 -5.80 5.14
CA LYS A 34 20.88 -6.82 4.92
C LYS A 34 21.14 -7.69 6.16
N ARG A 35 21.16 -7.08 7.35
CA ARG A 35 21.41 -7.79 8.63
C ARG A 35 20.31 -8.82 8.99
N GLU A 36 19.11 -8.71 8.42
CA GLU A 36 17.97 -9.62 8.66
C GLU A 36 17.88 -10.73 7.59
N ALA A 37 18.57 -10.57 6.46
CA ALA A 37 18.44 -11.46 5.31
C ALA A 37 18.78 -12.93 5.64
N SER A 38 19.87 -13.20 6.34
CA SER A 38 20.28 -14.58 6.69
C SER A 38 19.23 -15.30 7.55
N GLY A 39 18.62 -14.59 8.50
CA GLY A 39 17.53 -15.13 9.34
C GLY A 39 16.28 -15.45 8.53
N LEU A 40 15.91 -14.54 7.63
CA LEU A 40 14.77 -14.73 6.73
C LEU A 40 15.01 -15.86 5.71
N TYR A 41 16.21 -15.96 5.13
CA TYR A 41 16.57 -17.05 4.23
C TYR A 41 16.42 -18.41 4.92
N ARG A 42 16.91 -18.54 6.16
CA ARG A 42 16.80 -19.79 6.93
C ARG A 42 15.35 -20.20 7.18
N LEU A 43 14.42 -19.24 7.37
CA LEU A 43 13.04 -19.52 7.74
C LEU A 43 12.09 -19.59 6.52
N TYR A 44 12.36 -18.83 5.46
CA TYR A 44 11.41 -18.63 4.38
C TYR A 44 12.02 -18.79 2.98
N GLY A 45 13.34 -19.00 2.84
CA GLY A 45 14.03 -19.02 1.56
C GLY A 45 13.53 -20.08 0.58
N ASP A 46 12.96 -21.17 1.08
CA ASP A 46 12.39 -22.25 0.26
C ASP A 46 11.00 -21.90 -0.31
N VAL A 47 10.35 -20.87 0.22
CA VAL A 47 8.94 -20.56 -0.11
C VAL A 47 8.74 -19.17 -0.72
N VAL A 48 9.69 -18.23 -0.54
CA VAL A 48 9.66 -16.88 -1.09
C VAL A 48 11.04 -16.42 -1.52
N ASN A 49 11.08 -15.41 -2.41
CA ASN A 49 12.32 -14.71 -2.71
C ASN A 49 12.66 -13.73 -1.58
N ILE A 50 13.97 -13.52 -1.34
CA ILE A 50 14.44 -12.55 -0.35
C ILE A 50 15.42 -11.61 -1.03
N ARG A 51 15.19 -10.31 -0.89
CA ARG A 51 16.05 -9.24 -1.41
C ARG A 51 16.36 -8.26 -0.29
N TYR A 52 17.62 -7.94 -0.08
CA TYR A 52 17.98 -6.91 0.87
C TYR A 52 18.06 -5.54 0.20
N GLN A 53 17.60 -4.53 0.92
CA GLN A 53 17.65 -3.14 0.50
C GLN A 53 19.00 -2.51 0.86
N PRO A 54 19.42 -1.44 0.16
CA PRO A 54 20.55 -0.61 0.59
C PRO A 54 20.34 -0.01 1.99
N ASP A 55 21.41 0.13 2.77
CA ASP A 55 21.34 0.68 4.12
C ASP A 55 20.80 2.13 4.17
N SER A 56 21.00 2.90 3.08
CA SER A 56 20.43 4.25 2.93
C SER A 56 18.91 4.29 2.87
N THR A 57 18.24 3.15 2.60
CA THR A 57 16.77 3.06 2.49
C THR A 57 16.12 2.51 3.75
N TRP A 58 16.57 2.97 4.93
CA TRP A 58 16.11 2.40 6.19
C TRP A 58 14.67 2.80 6.60
N LYS A 59 14.18 3.98 6.16
CA LYS A 59 12.79 4.40 6.37
C LYS A 59 11.86 3.83 5.31
N LEU A 60 10.59 3.65 5.65
CA LEU A 60 9.62 2.99 4.77
C LEU A 60 9.40 3.76 3.45
N ALA A 61 9.35 5.09 3.49
CA ALA A 61 9.23 5.90 2.28
C ALA A 61 10.38 5.64 1.29
N GLN A 62 11.63 5.71 1.77
CA GLN A 62 12.83 5.43 0.97
C GLN A 62 12.86 4.00 0.45
N LYS A 63 12.43 3.03 1.27
CA LYS A 63 12.32 1.63 0.87
C LYS A 63 11.30 1.45 -0.27
N ARG A 64 10.11 2.07 -0.17
CA ARG A 64 9.08 2.00 -1.21
C ARG A 64 9.54 2.64 -2.51
N GLU A 65 10.22 3.79 -2.43
CA GLU A 65 10.85 4.43 -3.59
C GLU A 65 11.85 3.50 -4.28
N TRP A 66 12.80 2.95 -3.51
CA TRP A 66 13.79 2.01 -4.01
C TRP A 66 13.13 0.79 -4.67
N ILE A 67 12.09 0.19 -4.05
CA ILE A 67 11.35 -0.92 -4.63
C ILE A 67 10.75 -0.53 -5.99
N VAL A 68 10.07 0.61 -6.09
CA VAL A 68 9.45 1.07 -7.33
C VAL A 68 10.47 1.16 -8.46
N HIS A 69 11.62 1.80 -8.21
CA HIS A 69 12.65 2.00 -9.22
C HIS A 69 13.40 0.71 -9.55
N GLU A 70 13.71 -0.11 -8.56
CA GLU A 70 14.49 -1.32 -8.76
C GLU A 70 13.71 -2.39 -9.53
N TRP A 71 12.40 -2.57 -9.21
CA TRP A 71 11.55 -3.50 -9.95
C TRP A 71 11.28 -3.04 -11.38
N LEU A 72 11.12 -1.73 -11.59
CA LEU A 72 11.01 -1.18 -12.96
C LEU A 72 12.29 -1.43 -13.77
N LYS A 73 13.46 -1.23 -13.16
CA LYS A 73 14.78 -1.51 -13.77
C LYS A 73 14.95 -3.00 -14.12
N ASP A 74 14.40 -3.90 -13.29
CA ASP A 74 14.39 -5.34 -13.54
C ASP A 74 13.37 -5.77 -14.62
N GLY A 75 12.68 -4.81 -15.27
CA GLY A 75 11.72 -5.05 -16.36
C GLY A 75 10.31 -5.40 -15.91
N HIS A 76 10.00 -5.24 -14.63
CA HIS A 76 8.63 -5.45 -14.14
C HIS A 76 7.78 -4.20 -14.34
N GLU A 77 6.57 -4.36 -14.87
CA GLU A 77 5.61 -3.25 -15.01
C GLU A 77 4.62 -3.16 -13.85
N LYS A 78 4.33 -4.28 -13.18
CA LYS A 78 3.28 -4.37 -12.16
C LYS A 78 3.83 -5.01 -10.90
N ILE A 79 3.61 -4.33 -9.76
CA ILE A 79 3.89 -4.86 -8.43
C ILE A 79 2.70 -4.66 -7.51
N LEU A 80 2.58 -5.50 -6.50
CA LEU A 80 1.68 -5.31 -5.36
C LEU A 80 2.52 -5.32 -4.08
N MET A 81 2.68 -4.16 -3.43
CA MET A 81 3.30 -4.09 -2.11
C MET A 81 2.26 -4.38 -1.04
N LEU A 82 2.62 -5.23 -0.10
CA LEU A 82 1.81 -5.60 1.06
C LEU A 82 2.61 -5.33 2.33
N ASP A 83 1.99 -4.74 3.35
CA ASP A 83 2.61 -4.68 4.67
C ASP A 83 2.78 -6.11 5.23
N ASP A 84 3.74 -6.35 6.13
CA ASP A 84 4.15 -7.69 6.58
C ASP A 84 3.26 -8.29 7.69
N ASP A 85 2.24 -7.56 8.15
CA ASP A 85 1.35 -7.90 9.27
C ASP A 85 -0.13 -8.02 8.87
N LEU A 86 -0.41 -8.36 7.61
CA LEU A 86 -1.76 -8.44 7.09
C LEU A 86 -2.40 -9.82 7.24
N ARG A 87 -3.71 -9.80 7.49
CA ARG A 87 -4.62 -10.92 7.31
C ARG A 87 -5.66 -10.56 6.27
N PHE A 88 -6.09 -11.53 5.47
CA PHE A 88 -7.10 -11.32 4.45
C PHE A 88 -8.46 -11.82 4.92
N ALA A 89 -9.51 -11.12 4.48
CA ALA A 89 -10.89 -11.49 4.72
C ALA A 89 -11.71 -11.27 3.46
N THR A 90 -12.67 -12.16 3.16
CA THR A 90 -13.59 -11.99 2.05
C THR A 90 -14.89 -11.39 2.53
N ARG A 91 -15.46 -10.52 1.71
CA ARG A 91 -16.76 -9.94 1.92
C ARG A 91 -17.80 -10.81 1.20
N ARG A 92 -18.68 -11.44 1.94
CA ARG A 92 -19.85 -12.12 1.36
C ARG A 92 -20.98 -11.11 1.15
N SER A 93 -21.81 -11.32 0.15
CA SER A 93 -22.77 -10.48 -0.58
C SER A 93 -23.54 -9.37 0.14
N LYS A 94 -23.66 -9.35 1.46
CA LYS A 94 -24.23 -8.23 2.25
C LYS A 94 -23.56 -8.15 3.62
N GLY A 95 -22.92 -7.04 3.94
CA GLY A 95 -22.50 -6.72 5.30
C GLY A 95 -21.07 -7.17 5.64
N HIS A 96 -20.88 -7.71 6.82
CA HIS A 96 -19.59 -7.88 7.45
C HIS A 96 -18.59 -8.76 6.68
N ALA A 97 -17.38 -8.24 6.46
CA ALA A 97 -16.24 -9.07 6.05
C ALA A 97 -15.88 -10.01 7.21
N ARG A 98 -16.15 -11.30 7.05
CA ARG A 98 -15.74 -12.30 8.03
C ARG A 98 -14.28 -12.65 7.78
N LEU A 99 -13.44 -12.52 8.81
CA LEU A 99 -12.10 -13.09 8.82
C LEU A 99 -12.25 -14.63 8.80
N ARG A 100 -12.05 -15.20 7.62
CA ARG A 100 -11.78 -16.62 7.48
C ARG A 100 -10.44 -16.72 6.76
N PRO A 101 -9.54 -17.61 7.16
CA PRO A 101 -8.37 -17.93 6.35
C PRO A 101 -8.90 -18.59 5.07
N ILE A 102 -8.80 -17.85 3.96
CA ILE A 102 -9.32 -18.29 2.66
C ILE A 102 -8.11 -18.37 1.74
N TYR A 103 -7.28 -19.36 2.00
CA TYR A 103 -6.00 -19.45 1.32
C TYR A 103 -6.16 -19.53 -0.20
N GLU A 104 -7.01 -20.39 -0.70
CA GLU A 104 -7.13 -20.66 -2.14
C GLU A 104 -8.01 -19.65 -2.88
N GLU A 105 -9.04 -19.10 -2.23
CA GLU A 105 -9.89 -18.05 -2.79
C GLU A 105 -9.12 -16.73 -3.03
N LEU A 106 -7.90 -16.57 -2.46
CA LEU A 106 -7.09 -15.38 -2.69
C LEU A 106 -6.44 -15.35 -4.09
N ILE A 107 -6.18 -16.49 -4.70
CA ILE A 107 -5.52 -16.54 -6.02
C ILE A 107 -6.32 -15.74 -7.07
N PRO A 108 -7.61 -16.00 -7.29
CA PRO A 108 -8.41 -15.21 -8.21
C PRO A 108 -8.56 -13.73 -7.80
N GLU A 109 -8.52 -13.44 -6.51
CA GLU A 109 -8.60 -12.06 -6.03
C GLU A 109 -7.31 -11.26 -6.34
N PHE A 110 -6.15 -11.89 -6.21
CA PHE A 110 -4.88 -11.30 -6.63
C PHE A 110 -4.79 -11.14 -8.16
N GLN A 111 -5.33 -12.10 -8.91
CA GLN A 111 -5.44 -11.98 -10.37
C GLN A 111 -6.33 -10.80 -10.76
N ARG A 112 -7.44 -10.58 -10.07
CA ARG A 112 -8.33 -9.43 -10.26
C ARG A 112 -7.61 -8.08 -10.06
N ILE A 113 -6.71 -7.97 -9.07
CA ILE A 113 -5.86 -6.80 -8.88
C ILE A 113 -4.89 -6.63 -10.05
N GLU A 114 -4.24 -7.72 -10.47
CA GLU A 114 -3.28 -7.72 -11.58
C GLU A 114 -3.92 -7.28 -12.91
N ASP A 115 -5.13 -7.79 -13.21
CA ASP A 115 -5.88 -7.47 -14.43
C ASP A 115 -6.32 -6.00 -14.45
N LYS A 116 -6.71 -5.46 -13.29
CA LYS A 116 -7.16 -4.07 -13.17
C LYS A 116 -6.02 -3.06 -13.22
N LEU A 117 -4.83 -3.47 -12.77
CA LEU A 117 -3.65 -2.62 -12.69
C LEU A 117 -3.07 -2.36 -14.07
N GLY A 118 -2.93 -1.10 -14.45
CA GLY A 118 -2.42 -0.70 -15.76
C GLY A 118 -2.44 0.83 -15.94
N PRO A 119 -2.25 1.32 -17.17
CA PRO A 119 -2.19 2.77 -17.44
C PRO A 119 -3.47 3.54 -17.06
N GLU A 120 -4.63 2.90 -17.16
CA GLU A 120 -5.93 3.50 -16.79
C GLU A 120 -6.06 3.64 -15.27
N TYR A 121 -5.64 2.60 -14.52
CA TYR A 121 -5.62 2.56 -13.07
C TYR A 121 -4.21 2.20 -12.58
N PRO A 122 -3.29 3.17 -12.52
CA PRO A 122 -1.90 2.88 -12.14
C PRO A 122 -1.72 2.58 -10.65
N HIS A 123 -2.78 2.67 -9.86
CA HIS A 123 -2.78 2.39 -8.43
C HIS A 123 -4.05 1.64 -8.02
N VAL A 124 -3.88 0.37 -7.65
CA VAL A 124 -4.97 -0.56 -7.33
C VAL A 124 -4.63 -1.34 -6.05
N GLY A 125 -5.62 -1.68 -5.23
CA GLY A 125 -5.38 -2.49 -4.03
C GLY A 125 -6.64 -3.06 -3.44
N PHE A 126 -6.49 -3.73 -2.30
CA PHE A 126 -7.59 -4.27 -1.52
C PHE A 126 -8.12 -3.25 -0.52
N GLY A 127 -9.40 -3.36 -0.18
CA GLY A 127 -10.04 -2.57 0.85
C GLY A 127 -9.50 -2.89 2.25
N GLN A 128 -9.64 -1.93 3.17
CA GLN A 128 -9.42 -2.20 4.60
C GLN A 128 -10.70 -2.77 5.22
N ARG A 129 -10.56 -3.73 6.13
CA ARG A 129 -11.68 -4.26 6.92
C ARG A 129 -12.22 -3.19 7.86
N GLN A 130 -11.34 -2.46 8.53
CA GLN A 130 -11.73 -1.44 9.49
C GLN A 130 -12.36 -0.22 8.81
N GLY A 131 -13.49 0.24 9.35
CA GLY A 131 -14.22 1.38 8.82
C GLY A 131 -15.08 1.09 7.57
N ASN A 132 -15.05 -0.13 7.04
CA ASN A 132 -15.77 -0.51 5.82
C ASN A 132 -16.77 -1.66 6.04
N ASN A 133 -17.32 -1.80 7.23
CA ASN A 133 -18.18 -2.93 7.59
C ASN A 133 -19.52 -3.00 6.81
N HIS A 134 -19.92 -1.89 6.18
CA HIS A 134 -21.20 -1.80 5.45
C HIS A 134 -21.00 -1.75 3.92
N GLU A 135 -19.78 -1.81 3.42
CA GLU A 135 -19.54 -1.80 1.98
C GLU A 135 -19.89 -3.15 1.34
N THR A 136 -20.38 -3.09 0.11
CA THR A 136 -20.61 -4.27 -0.75
C THR A 136 -19.33 -4.63 -1.49
N ALA A 137 -19.22 -5.89 -1.94
CA ALA A 137 -18.13 -6.28 -2.83
C ALA A 137 -18.22 -5.55 -4.17
N GLY A 138 -17.15 -4.89 -4.58
CA GLY A 138 -17.08 -4.12 -5.81
C GLY A 138 -15.83 -3.26 -5.90
N TRP A 139 -15.66 -2.60 -7.05
CA TRP A 139 -14.63 -1.60 -7.25
C TRP A 139 -15.07 -0.23 -6.75
N LYS A 140 -14.22 0.45 -5.97
CA LYS A 140 -14.45 1.80 -5.46
C LYS A 140 -13.36 2.74 -5.96
N SER A 141 -13.73 3.77 -6.72
CA SER A 141 -12.81 4.77 -7.27
C SER A 141 -13.32 6.19 -7.03
N PRO A 142 -12.48 7.13 -6.56
CA PRO A 142 -11.22 6.85 -5.91
C PRO A 142 -11.44 6.25 -4.52
N GLY A 143 -10.50 5.42 -4.07
CA GLY A 143 -10.55 4.78 -2.75
C GLY A 143 -9.37 5.16 -1.86
N LYS A 144 -9.59 5.14 -0.54
CA LYS A 144 -8.49 5.19 0.42
C LYS A 144 -7.67 3.91 0.30
N MET A 145 -6.38 4.04 0.00
CA MET A 145 -5.48 2.91 -0.16
C MET A 145 -4.38 2.96 0.89
N VAL A 146 -4.27 1.89 1.66
CA VAL A 146 -3.27 1.71 2.71
C VAL A 146 -2.94 0.23 2.83
N CYS A 147 -1.73 -0.11 3.22
CA CYS A 147 -1.25 -1.48 3.47
C CYS A 147 -1.17 -2.40 2.23
N THR A 148 -1.96 -2.16 1.20
CA THR A 148 -1.97 -2.93 -0.05
C THR A 148 -1.88 -1.96 -1.23
N LEU A 149 -0.71 -1.87 -1.85
CA LEU A 149 -0.35 -0.83 -2.78
C LEU A 149 0.11 -1.45 -4.11
N GLY A 150 -0.85 -1.71 -5.00
CA GLY A 150 -0.56 -2.12 -6.36
C GLY A 150 -0.15 -0.92 -7.19
N TYR A 151 0.95 -1.03 -7.91
CA TYR A 151 1.51 0.02 -8.74
C TYR A 151 1.81 -0.44 -10.16
N TYR A 152 1.36 0.34 -11.14
CA TYR A 152 1.85 0.29 -12.50
C TYR A 152 3.10 1.17 -12.60
N LEU A 153 4.25 0.52 -12.58
CA LEU A 153 5.55 1.15 -12.35
C LEU A 153 5.94 2.23 -13.37
N PRO A 154 5.66 2.08 -14.70
CA PRO A 154 6.02 3.10 -15.68
C PRO A 154 5.43 4.49 -15.39
N ILE A 155 4.25 4.53 -14.76
CA ILE A 155 3.61 5.78 -14.33
C ILE A 155 4.10 6.18 -12.93
N VAL A 156 4.05 5.27 -11.97
CA VAL A 156 4.31 5.58 -10.56
C VAL A 156 5.76 6.03 -10.33
N ALA A 157 6.74 5.40 -10.97
CA ALA A 157 8.14 5.78 -10.87
C ALA A 157 8.41 7.21 -11.39
N LYS A 158 7.67 7.63 -12.41
CA LYS A 158 7.79 8.98 -13.00
C LYS A 158 7.03 10.03 -12.20
N GLU A 159 5.83 9.68 -11.70
CA GLU A 159 4.85 10.66 -11.23
C GLU A 159 4.86 10.84 -9.71
N CYS A 160 5.39 9.88 -8.93
CA CYS A 160 5.40 9.96 -7.48
C CYS A 160 6.77 10.36 -6.93
N ARG A 161 6.73 11.29 -5.97
CA ARG A 161 7.86 11.64 -5.11
C ARG A 161 7.62 11.03 -3.72
N TRP A 162 8.64 10.39 -3.18
CA TRP A 162 8.55 9.65 -1.92
C TRP A 162 9.18 10.40 -0.73
N ASP A 163 9.95 11.46 -1.01
CA ASP A 163 10.62 12.31 -0.04
C ASP A 163 9.72 13.36 0.63
N LEU A 164 8.47 13.47 0.18
CA LEU A 164 7.55 14.51 0.63
C LEU A 164 7.09 14.33 2.08
N VAL A 165 6.91 13.09 2.53
CA VAL A 165 6.51 12.72 3.89
C VAL A 165 7.19 11.41 4.30
N GLU A 166 7.51 11.26 5.58
CA GLU A 166 8.10 10.02 6.11
C GLU A 166 7.06 9.00 6.57
N LEU A 167 5.93 9.48 7.07
CA LEU A 167 4.75 8.69 7.40
C LEU A 167 3.60 9.10 6.50
N ARG A 168 2.60 8.22 6.31
CA ARG A 168 1.46 8.44 5.38
C ARG A 168 1.88 8.58 3.92
N GLN A 169 3.00 7.99 3.55
CA GLN A 169 3.53 7.99 2.18
C GLN A 169 2.58 7.30 1.18
N ASP A 170 1.76 6.35 1.63
CA ASP A 170 0.67 5.74 0.88
C ASP A 170 -0.40 6.78 0.49
N MET A 171 -0.86 7.58 1.45
CA MET A 171 -1.79 8.69 1.18
C MET A 171 -1.16 9.73 0.25
N CYS A 172 0.12 10.06 0.48
CA CYS A 172 0.85 11.04 -0.32
C CYS A 172 0.98 10.57 -1.78
N ALA A 173 1.39 9.32 -2.02
CA ALA A 173 1.50 8.76 -3.37
C ALA A 173 0.15 8.72 -4.08
N THR A 174 -0.91 8.28 -3.38
CA THR A 174 -2.27 8.30 -3.92
C THR A 174 -2.71 9.71 -4.33
N LEU A 175 -2.49 10.71 -3.47
CA LEU A 175 -2.85 12.11 -3.79
C LEU A 175 -2.08 12.65 -5.00
N GLN A 176 -0.78 12.36 -5.11
CA GLN A 176 0.01 12.79 -6.26
C GLN A 176 -0.54 12.24 -7.57
N LEU A 177 -0.92 10.97 -7.60
CA LEU A 177 -1.51 10.35 -8.80
C LEU A 177 -2.88 10.94 -9.13
N LEU A 178 -3.76 11.10 -8.14
CA LEU A 178 -5.08 11.69 -8.34
C LEU A 178 -5.01 13.12 -8.88
N LEU A 179 -4.11 13.95 -8.32
CA LEU A 179 -3.91 15.34 -8.74
C LEU A 179 -3.32 15.48 -10.16
N LYS A 180 -2.69 14.43 -10.65
CA LYS A 180 -2.23 14.30 -12.04
C LYS A 180 -3.28 13.66 -12.97
N GLY A 181 -4.49 13.42 -12.44
CA GLY A 181 -5.62 12.87 -13.19
C GLY A 181 -5.57 11.36 -13.39
N TYR A 182 -4.71 10.64 -12.65
CA TYR A 182 -4.69 9.18 -12.64
C TYR A 182 -5.61 8.64 -11.54
N PRO A 183 -6.70 7.95 -11.87
CA PRO A 183 -7.57 7.36 -10.86
C PRO A 183 -6.87 6.19 -10.16
N ASN A 184 -7.21 6.01 -8.88
CA ASN A 184 -6.95 4.76 -8.19
C ASN A 184 -8.26 3.99 -7.99
N THR A 185 -8.18 2.70 -7.72
CA THR A 185 -9.38 1.91 -7.40
C THR A 185 -9.05 0.82 -6.37
N VAL A 186 -10.03 0.56 -5.51
CA VAL A 186 -9.93 -0.39 -4.40
C VAL A 186 -10.97 -1.49 -4.59
N TRP A 187 -10.53 -2.75 -4.57
CA TRP A 187 -11.41 -3.90 -4.54
C TRP A 187 -11.88 -4.17 -3.12
N THR A 188 -13.19 -4.08 -2.89
CA THR A 188 -13.82 -4.26 -1.56
C THR A 188 -14.33 -5.66 -1.31
N GLY A 189 -14.29 -6.55 -2.31
CA GLY A 189 -14.67 -7.97 -2.16
C GLY A 189 -13.71 -8.75 -1.28
N THR A 190 -12.41 -8.41 -1.37
CA THR A 190 -11.38 -8.86 -0.43
C THR A 190 -10.87 -7.65 0.34
N VAL A 191 -10.70 -7.81 1.64
CA VAL A 191 -10.22 -6.75 2.53
C VAL A 191 -9.09 -7.25 3.40
N VAL A 192 -8.23 -6.33 3.80
CA VAL A 192 -7.13 -6.63 4.71
C VAL A 192 -7.41 -6.11 6.12
N ASP A 193 -6.94 -6.87 7.09
CA ASP A 193 -6.92 -6.51 8.50
C ASP A 193 -5.47 -6.48 8.97
N GLN A 194 -5.06 -5.37 9.57
CA GLN A 194 -3.71 -5.18 10.07
C GLN A 194 -3.68 -5.38 11.58
N LYS A 195 -2.68 -6.09 12.09
CA LYS A 195 -2.46 -6.20 13.53
C LYS A 195 -1.95 -4.85 14.05
N HIS A 196 -2.80 -4.13 14.79
CA HIS A 196 -2.39 -2.88 15.41
C HIS A 196 -1.30 -3.11 16.46
N ASP A 197 -0.37 -2.14 16.54
CA ASP A 197 0.70 -2.09 17.56
C ASP A 197 1.62 -3.33 17.59
N ALA A 198 1.73 -4.06 16.47
CA ALA A 198 2.69 -5.13 16.35
C ALA A 198 4.13 -4.56 16.37
N PRO A 199 5.05 -5.17 17.16
CA PRO A 199 6.45 -4.77 17.16
C PRO A 199 7.08 -4.86 15.78
N GLY A 200 8.06 -4.00 15.47
CA GLY A 200 8.73 -3.99 14.16
C GLY A 200 8.13 -3.01 13.16
N GLY A 201 8.62 -3.03 11.93
CA GLY A 201 8.20 -2.10 10.89
C GLY A 201 8.43 -0.63 11.26
N CYS A 202 7.45 0.21 10.99
CA CYS A 202 7.52 1.65 11.34
C CYS A 202 7.46 1.91 12.84
N SER A 203 6.97 1.01 13.68
CA SER A 203 6.87 1.20 15.12
C SER A 203 8.24 1.37 15.79
N ILE A 204 9.32 0.92 15.14
CA ILE A 204 10.71 1.07 15.61
C ILE A 204 11.13 2.55 15.75
N TYR A 205 10.57 3.44 14.93
CA TYR A 205 10.96 4.86 14.89
C TYR A 205 9.78 5.84 14.95
N ARG A 206 8.55 5.35 14.82
CA ARG A 206 7.35 6.18 14.83
C ARG A 206 6.97 6.55 16.26
N THR A 207 7.01 7.86 16.59
CA THR A 207 6.42 8.42 17.81
C THR A 207 5.10 9.13 17.51
N ASP A 208 4.35 9.50 18.55
CA ASP A 208 3.10 10.26 18.39
C ASP A 208 3.40 11.67 17.86
N GLU A 209 4.45 12.31 18.34
CA GLU A 209 4.90 13.64 17.89
C GLU A 209 5.29 13.61 16.41
N MET A 210 6.04 12.57 15.98
CA MET A 210 6.39 12.38 14.59
C MET A 210 5.15 12.14 13.74
N SER A 211 4.20 11.33 14.22
CA SER A 211 2.95 11.07 13.52
C SER A 211 2.12 12.33 13.33
N ASP A 212 2.07 13.20 14.35
CA ASP A 212 1.36 14.47 14.31
C ASP A 212 2.06 15.48 13.39
N ALA A 213 3.38 15.57 13.45
CA ALA A 213 4.18 16.43 12.57
C ALA A 213 4.00 16.05 11.10
N GLU A 214 4.04 14.75 10.77
CA GLU A 214 3.85 14.26 9.41
C GLU A 214 2.40 14.41 8.91
N ALA A 215 1.39 14.39 9.80
CA ALA A 215 0.02 14.75 9.43
C ALA A 215 -0.10 16.22 9.01
N ARG A 216 0.52 17.14 9.78
CA ARG A 216 0.56 18.57 9.44
C ARG A 216 1.36 18.82 8.16
N LYS A 217 2.49 18.12 7.97
CA LYS A 217 3.30 18.22 6.76
C LYS A 217 2.53 17.79 5.51
N LEU A 218 1.77 16.69 5.59
CA LEU A 218 0.91 16.25 4.51
C LEU A 218 -0.17 17.31 4.20
N ALA A 219 -0.83 17.87 5.22
CA ALA A 219 -1.83 18.91 5.04
C ALA A 219 -1.25 20.20 4.46
N ALA A 220 -0.07 20.63 4.93
CA ALA A 220 0.64 21.79 4.38
C ALA A 220 1.03 21.59 2.89
N ARG A 221 1.37 20.34 2.51
CA ARG A 221 1.72 20.01 1.13
C ARG A 221 0.50 19.99 0.20
N PHE A 222 -0.67 19.60 0.73
CA PHE A 222 -1.92 19.48 -0.02
C PHE A 222 -3.07 20.24 0.66
N PRO A 223 -2.97 21.57 0.87
CA PRO A 223 -3.89 22.32 1.74
C PRO A 223 -5.34 22.31 1.26
N ASN A 224 -5.56 22.18 -0.05
CA ASN A 224 -6.90 22.14 -0.65
C ASN A 224 -7.57 20.76 -0.54
N TYR A 225 -6.84 19.72 -0.11
CA TYR A 225 -7.29 18.33 -0.17
C TYR A 225 -7.13 17.58 1.14
N VAL A 226 -6.29 18.07 2.05
CA VAL A 226 -6.01 17.42 3.32
C VAL A 226 -6.30 18.37 4.47
N SER A 227 -7.11 17.93 5.40
CA SER A 227 -7.33 18.56 6.69
C SER A 227 -6.79 17.70 7.83
N VAL A 228 -6.42 18.32 8.94
CA VAL A 228 -5.95 17.64 10.15
C VAL A 228 -6.91 17.92 11.29
N GLY A 229 -7.37 16.86 11.95
CA GLY A 229 -8.26 16.94 13.11
C GLY A 229 -7.79 16.04 14.26
N LYS A 230 -8.18 16.38 15.49
CA LYS A 230 -7.91 15.51 16.65
C LYS A 230 -8.90 14.35 16.69
N ARG A 231 -8.40 13.12 16.89
CA ARG A 231 -9.23 11.96 17.22
C ARG A 231 -9.56 11.91 18.71
N LYS A 232 -10.51 11.03 19.07
CA LYS A 232 -11.01 10.79 20.43
C LYS A 232 -9.90 10.58 21.50
N TYR A 233 -8.70 10.16 21.08
CA TYR A 233 -7.55 9.91 21.96
C TYR A 233 -6.39 10.91 21.81
N GLY A 234 -6.66 12.11 21.26
CA GLY A 234 -5.68 13.21 21.22
C GLY A 234 -4.71 13.21 20.03
N ARG A 235 -4.55 12.08 19.31
CA ARG A 235 -3.69 12.00 18.12
C ARG A 235 -4.29 12.76 16.93
N LEU A 236 -3.44 13.39 16.13
CA LEU A 236 -3.87 14.04 14.90
C LEU A 236 -4.09 13.02 13.79
N GLU A 237 -5.19 13.17 13.08
CA GLU A 237 -5.47 12.40 11.87
C GLU A 237 -5.62 13.30 10.65
N ALA A 238 -5.01 12.86 9.54
CA ALA A 238 -5.19 13.48 8.25
C ALA A 238 -6.43 12.90 7.56
N THR A 239 -7.36 13.76 7.18
CA THR A 239 -8.54 13.44 6.38
C THR A 239 -8.33 13.97 4.96
N VAL A 240 -8.54 13.11 3.96
CA VAL A 240 -8.28 13.43 2.56
C VAL A 240 -9.57 13.46 1.74
N GLN A 241 -9.72 14.49 0.92
CA GLN A 241 -10.84 14.66 -0.01
C GLN A 241 -10.52 13.98 -1.36
N TRP A 242 -10.52 12.65 -1.39
CA TRP A 242 -10.11 11.84 -2.56
C TRP A 242 -10.87 12.19 -3.84
N GLN A 243 -12.21 12.33 -3.76
CA GLN A 243 -13.06 12.67 -4.91
C GLN A 243 -12.73 14.04 -5.49
N LYS A 244 -12.48 15.02 -4.62
CA LYS A 244 -12.08 16.37 -5.05
C LYS A 244 -10.72 16.34 -5.76
N ALA A 245 -9.74 15.62 -5.18
CA ALA A 245 -8.40 15.51 -5.76
C ALA A 245 -8.45 14.89 -7.16
N LEU A 246 -9.19 13.79 -7.36
CA LEU A 246 -9.34 13.16 -8.67
C LEU A 246 -10.02 14.09 -9.69
N ARG A 247 -11.15 14.69 -9.32
CA ARG A 247 -11.90 15.59 -10.21
C ARG A 247 -11.05 16.76 -10.69
N ASP A 248 -10.31 17.39 -9.76
CA ASP A 248 -9.46 18.55 -10.08
C ASP A 248 -8.26 18.11 -10.94
N GLY A 249 -7.66 16.96 -10.65
CA GLY A 249 -6.58 16.38 -11.45
C GLY A 249 -7.01 16.03 -12.87
N GLN A 250 -8.18 15.41 -13.04
CA GLN A 250 -8.73 15.08 -14.36
C GLN A 250 -9.03 16.35 -15.19
N ARG A 251 -9.60 17.37 -14.55
CA ARG A 251 -9.86 18.68 -15.22
C ARG A 251 -8.55 19.32 -15.69
N ASN A 252 -7.50 19.27 -14.89
CA ASN A 252 -6.21 19.83 -15.27
C ASN A 252 -5.55 19.02 -16.39
N ARG A 253 -5.63 17.71 -16.34
CA ARG A 253 -5.09 16.83 -17.39
C ARG A 253 -5.79 17.03 -18.72
N SER A 254 -7.12 17.16 -18.74
CA SER A 254 -7.90 17.43 -19.97
C SER A 254 -7.50 18.75 -20.65
N ARG A 255 -7.15 19.78 -19.88
CA ARG A 255 -6.70 21.07 -20.43
C ARG A 255 -5.34 20.99 -21.13
N LEU A 256 -4.47 20.05 -20.75
CA LEU A 256 -3.16 19.87 -21.39
C LEU A 256 -3.24 19.21 -22.77
N PHE A 257 -4.38 18.59 -23.11
CA PHE A 257 -4.60 17.94 -24.41
C PHE A 257 -5.47 18.78 -25.39
N VAL A 258 -5.87 19.98 -25.00
CA VAL A 258 -6.73 20.90 -25.81
C VAL A 258 -5.89 22.07 -26.38
N CYS A 259 -4.58 22.09 -26.14
CA CYS A 259 -3.66 23.13 -26.69
C CYS A 259 -2.88 22.59 -27.87
#